data_3652ad72631b87dc80ec38c978336d15
#
_entry.id   3652ad72631b87dc80ec38c978336d15
#
_cell.length_a   1.000
_cell.length_b   1.000
_cell.length_c   1.000
_cell.angle_alpha   90.00
_cell.angle_beta   90.00
_cell.angle_gamma   90.00
#
_symmetry.space_group_name_H-M   'P 1'
#
loop_
_entity.id
_entity.type
_entity.pdbx_description
1 polymer ?
#
loop_
_entity_poly.entity_id
_entity_poly.type
_entity_poly.pdbx_seq_one_letter_code
_entity_poly.pdbx_strand_id
1 'polypeptide(L)'
;MDKLNAIPTSPSARNGRSERVLVINPGSTSTKIAVYEDETPLLVRNIRHTVEELSAFPQVIDQFEFRKSLVLRELEANDIPFRFDAVIGCGGLVKPIPGGVYEVNEAMKRDTLHAMRTHACNLGGLIADELPQLYPGAGRLLQIQVWWTNWKRLPALPVRP
;
A
#
# COMPACT_ATOMS: atom_id res chain seq x y z
N MET A 1 -13.29 5.40 -21.40
CA MET A 1 -11.83 5.18 -21.38
C MET A 1 -11.24 6.07 -20.29
N ASP A 2 -11.20 5.56 -19.07
CA ASP A 2 -10.62 6.31 -17.96
C ASP A 2 -9.11 6.30 -18.11
N LYS A 3 -8.53 7.48 -18.24
CA LYS A 3 -7.09 7.68 -18.33
C LYS A 3 -6.48 7.28 -16.97
N LEU A 4 -5.77 6.17 -16.94
CA LEU A 4 -4.86 5.81 -15.85
C LEU A 4 -3.78 6.91 -15.78
N ASN A 5 -3.95 7.89 -14.91
CA ASN A 5 -2.94 8.90 -14.66
C ASN A 5 -1.84 8.28 -13.79
N ALA A 6 -0.77 7.81 -14.43
CA ALA A 6 0.47 7.54 -13.73
C ALA A 6 1.03 8.88 -13.23
N ILE A 7 1.35 8.95 -11.94
CA ILE A 7 1.97 10.14 -11.35
C ILE A 7 3.39 10.25 -11.88
N PRO A 8 3.79 11.38 -12.49
CA PRO A 8 5.16 11.54 -12.99
C PRO A 8 6.17 11.45 -11.84
N THR A 9 7.18 10.60 -11.98
CA THR A 9 8.27 10.38 -11.01
C THR A 9 9.38 11.42 -11.11
N SER A 10 9.09 12.64 -11.52
CA SER A 10 10.10 13.71 -11.56
C SER A 10 10.06 14.51 -10.25
N PRO A 11 11.20 14.71 -9.56
CA PRO A 11 11.25 15.63 -8.43
C PRO A 11 11.09 17.06 -8.93
N SER A 12 9.85 17.49 -9.06
CA SER A 12 9.55 18.90 -9.25
C SER A 12 9.91 19.60 -7.94
N ALA A 13 10.77 20.61 -8.00
CA ALA A 13 11.09 21.50 -6.90
C ALA A 13 9.78 22.10 -6.34
N ARG A 14 9.22 21.48 -5.31
CA ARG A 14 7.99 21.91 -4.66
C ARG A 14 8.36 22.77 -3.46
N ASN A 15 8.22 24.07 -3.60
CA ASN A 15 8.03 25.10 -2.57
C ASN A 15 8.78 24.98 -1.22
N GLY A 16 9.94 24.33 -1.14
CA GLY A 16 10.77 24.27 0.06
C GLY A 16 10.11 23.60 1.30
N ARG A 17 9.00 22.90 1.12
CA ARG A 17 8.34 22.13 2.18
C ARG A 17 8.70 20.64 2.05
N SER A 18 9.10 20.03 3.17
CA SER A 18 9.30 18.56 3.22
C SER A 18 7.99 17.82 3.02
N GLU A 19 8.06 16.70 2.30
CA GLU A 19 6.92 15.80 2.05
C GLU A 19 6.99 14.60 3.01
N ARG A 20 5.87 14.29 3.66
CA ARG A 20 5.78 13.15 4.56
C ARG A 20 4.89 12.06 3.98
N VAL A 21 5.41 10.84 3.94
CA VAL A 21 4.76 9.69 3.32
C VAL A 21 4.66 8.54 4.31
N LEU A 22 3.46 7.95 4.42
CA LEU A 22 3.24 6.70 5.12
C LEU A 22 3.15 5.56 4.10
N VAL A 23 3.96 4.52 4.28
CA VAL A 23 3.95 3.31 3.45
C VAL A 23 3.45 2.12 4.28
N ILE A 24 2.50 1.35 3.73
CA ILE A 24 1.87 0.21 4.38
C ILE A 24 1.97 -1.01 3.47
N ASN A 25 2.64 -2.06 3.96
CA ASN A 25 2.84 -3.30 3.22
C ASN A 25 2.35 -4.51 4.03
N PRO A 26 1.07 -4.89 3.90
CA PRO A 26 0.52 -6.06 4.55
C PRO A 26 1.05 -7.34 3.91
N GLY A 27 1.71 -8.18 4.69
CA GLY A 27 2.12 -9.53 4.33
C GLY A 27 1.27 -10.60 5.02
N SER A 28 1.46 -11.86 4.68
CA SER A 28 0.69 -12.98 5.25
C SER A 28 0.80 -13.06 6.78
N THR A 29 2.00 -12.88 7.33
CA THR A 29 2.29 -13.01 8.76
C THR A 29 2.83 -11.73 9.40
N SER A 30 2.78 -10.60 8.69
CA SER A 30 3.24 -9.31 9.23
C SER A 30 2.59 -8.15 8.49
N THR A 31 2.62 -6.98 9.13
CA THR A 31 2.35 -5.69 8.48
C THR A 31 3.60 -4.83 8.61
N LYS A 32 4.22 -4.48 7.49
CA LYS A 32 5.35 -3.55 7.49
C LYS A 32 4.82 -2.15 7.27
N ILE A 33 5.32 -1.22 8.05
CA ILE A 33 5.04 0.21 7.90
C ILE A 33 6.33 1.01 7.86
N ALA A 34 6.32 2.09 7.12
CA ALA A 34 7.41 3.06 7.14
C ALA A 34 6.84 4.48 7.00
N VAL A 35 7.44 5.41 7.72
CA VAL A 35 7.20 6.83 7.57
C VAL A 35 8.48 7.48 7.09
N TYR A 36 8.39 8.22 6.02
CA TYR A 36 9.49 9.01 5.49
C TYR A 36 9.13 10.50 5.51
N GLU A 37 10.12 11.32 5.76
CA GLU A 37 10.09 12.74 5.48
C GLU A 37 11.16 13.01 4.42
N ASP A 38 10.72 13.31 3.22
CA ASP A 38 11.54 13.28 2.01
C ASP A 38 12.26 11.91 1.87
N GLU A 39 13.58 11.88 1.90
CA GLU A 39 14.38 10.66 1.83
C GLU A 39 14.76 10.09 3.22
N THR A 40 14.36 10.76 4.31
CA THR A 40 14.74 10.39 5.67
C THR A 40 13.68 9.49 6.30
N PRO A 41 14.01 8.26 6.71
CA PRO A 41 13.08 7.41 7.44
C PRO A 41 12.90 7.92 8.88
N LEU A 42 11.67 8.26 9.25
CA LEU A 42 11.29 8.62 10.61
C LEU A 42 10.88 7.39 11.43
N LEU A 43 10.23 6.42 10.79
CA LEU A 43 9.79 5.18 11.41
C LEU A 43 9.87 4.05 10.38
N VAL A 44 10.43 2.91 10.79
CA VAL A 44 10.34 1.65 10.03
C VAL A 44 10.00 0.54 11.01
N ARG A 45 8.89 -0.15 10.81
CA ARG A 45 8.42 -1.24 11.67
C ARG A 45 8.00 -2.46 10.85
N ASN A 46 8.26 -3.62 11.41
CA ASN A 46 7.74 -4.89 10.94
C ASN A 46 6.93 -5.53 12.07
N ILE A 47 5.62 -5.33 12.04
CA ILE A 47 4.68 -5.82 13.03
C ILE A 47 4.36 -7.27 12.67
N ARG A 48 4.86 -8.22 13.45
CA ARG A 48 4.57 -9.64 13.25
C ARG A 48 3.24 -10.00 13.88
N HIS A 49 2.51 -10.87 13.22
CA HIS A 49 1.24 -11.41 13.69
C HIS A 49 1.42 -12.87 14.07
N THR A 50 0.87 -13.24 15.20
CA THR A 50 0.87 -14.65 15.62
C THR A 50 -0.19 -15.43 14.85
N VAL A 51 -0.08 -16.76 14.88
CA VAL A 51 -1.09 -17.65 14.25
C VAL A 51 -2.43 -17.47 14.95
N GLU A 52 -2.41 -17.30 16.27
CA GLU A 52 -3.61 -17.12 17.11
C GLU A 52 -4.33 -15.83 16.74
N GLU A 53 -3.61 -14.71 16.59
CA GLU A 53 -4.19 -13.42 16.16
C GLU A 53 -4.87 -13.55 14.79
N LEU A 54 -4.21 -14.20 13.85
CA LEU A 54 -4.74 -14.32 12.48
C LEU A 54 -5.85 -15.36 12.35
N SER A 55 -5.86 -16.39 13.19
CA SER A 55 -6.89 -17.43 13.18
C SER A 55 -8.28 -16.93 13.61
N ALA A 56 -8.33 -15.77 14.28
CA ALA A 56 -9.59 -15.11 14.63
C ALA A 56 -10.35 -14.58 13.40
N PHE A 57 -9.69 -14.52 12.23
CA PHE A 57 -10.25 -13.95 11.00
C PHE A 57 -10.47 -15.05 9.95
N PRO A 58 -11.72 -15.44 9.65
CA PRO A 58 -12.03 -16.47 8.66
C PRO A 58 -11.51 -16.13 7.25
N GLN A 59 -11.51 -14.83 6.89
CA GLN A 59 -11.04 -14.35 5.60
C GLN A 59 -10.00 -13.26 5.76
N VAL A 60 -9.16 -13.08 4.73
CA VAL A 60 -8.14 -12.02 4.74
C VAL A 60 -8.77 -10.62 4.85
N ILE A 61 -9.92 -10.41 4.23
CA ILE A 61 -10.61 -9.11 4.28
C ILE A 61 -11.04 -8.75 5.71
N ASP A 62 -11.36 -9.73 6.54
CA ASP A 62 -11.76 -9.53 7.93
C ASP A 62 -10.61 -8.95 8.79
N GLN A 63 -9.35 -9.08 8.33
CA GLN A 63 -8.18 -8.51 8.98
C GLN A 63 -8.02 -6.99 8.73
N PHE A 64 -8.91 -6.38 7.94
CA PHE A 64 -8.79 -4.98 7.54
C PHE A 64 -8.71 -4.02 8.73
N GLU A 65 -9.73 -4.05 9.61
CA GLU A 65 -9.80 -3.20 10.79
C GLU A 65 -8.66 -3.48 11.78
N PHE A 66 -8.34 -4.77 11.98
CA PHE A 66 -7.22 -5.19 12.82
C PHE A 66 -5.91 -4.56 12.35
N ARG A 67 -5.58 -4.70 11.05
CA ARG A 67 -4.32 -4.17 10.50
C ARG A 67 -4.28 -2.64 10.43
N LYS A 68 -5.41 -2.01 10.11
CA LYS A 68 -5.54 -0.55 10.15
C LYS A 68 -5.29 0.00 11.56
N SER A 69 -5.90 -0.61 12.56
CA SER A 69 -5.71 -0.23 13.97
C SER A 69 -4.27 -0.40 14.45
N LEU A 70 -3.57 -1.44 13.97
CA LEU A 70 -2.15 -1.62 14.26
C LEU A 70 -1.30 -0.47 13.69
N VAL A 71 -1.57 -0.04 12.47
CA VAL A 71 -0.86 1.10 11.86
C VAL A 71 -1.05 2.35 12.72
N LEU A 72 -2.29 2.66 13.08
CA LEU A 72 -2.58 3.85 13.90
C LEU A 72 -1.91 3.80 15.28
N ARG A 73 -1.96 2.65 15.96
CA ARG A 73 -1.29 2.45 17.26
C ARG A 73 0.24 2.61 17.17
N GLU A 74 0.86 2.12 16.11
CA GLU A 74 2.31 2.30 15.93
C GLU A 74 2.69 3.75 15.68
N LEU A 75 1.88 4.49 14.95
CA LEU A 75 2.11 5.93 14.76
C LEU A 75 1.99 6.67 16.10
N GLU A 76 0.94 6.40 16.87
CA GLU A 76 0.70 7.00 18.19
C GLU A 76 1.83 6.65 19.17
N ALA A 77 2.21 5.38 19.27
CA ALA A 77 3.27 4.91 20.17
C ALA A 77 4.66 5.49 19.87
N ASN A 78 4.87 6.05 18.69
CA ASN A 78 6.11 6.72 18.29
C ASN A 78 5.94 8.24 18.12
N ASP A 79 4.89 8.83 18.67
CA ASP A 79 4.60 10.29 18.63
C ASP A 79 4.57 10.86 17.20
N ILE A 80 4.13 10.06 16.23
CA ILE A 80 3.98 10.50 14.85
C ILE A 80 2.54 10.94 14.58
N PRO A 81 2.28 12.25 14.47
CA PRO A 81 0.95 12.74 14.17
C PRO A 81 0.55 12.35 12.75
N PHE A 82 -0.75 12.06 12.54
CA PHE A 82 -1.27 11.73 11.20
C PHE A 82 -1.32 12.99 10.33
N ARG A 83 -0.17 13.39 9.81
CA ARG A 83 0.01 14.51 8.86
C ARG A 83 0.91 14.01 7.73
N PHE A 84 0.29 13.47 6.69
CA PHE A 84 0.96 12.89 5.55
C PHE A 84 0.52 13.57 4.27
N ASP A 85 1.44 13.78 3.34
CA ASP A 85 1.14 14.24 1.99
C ASP A 85 0.62 13.08 1.13
N ALA A 86 1.06 11.84 1.44
CA ALA A 86 0.54 10.64 0.80
C ALA A 86 0.54 9.43 1.75
N VAL A 87 -0.42 8.54 1.56
CA VAL A 87 -0.44 7.19 2.13
C VAL A 87 -0.36 6.19 1.00
N ILE A 88 0.63 5.30 1.04
CA ILE A 88 0.91 4.33 -0.02
C ILE A 88 0.67 2.91 0.50
N GLY A 89 -0.30 2.22 -0.09
CA GLY A 89 -0.46 0.79 0.09
C GLY A 89 0.41 0.01 -0.90
N CYS A 90 1.16 -0.98 -0.42
CA CYS A 90 1.96 -1.85 -1.27
C CYS A 90 1.21 -3.13 -1.61
N GLY A 91 1.19 -3.49 -2.90
CA GLY A 91 0.57 -4.70 -3.40
C GLY A 91 -0.88 -4.47 -3.82
N GLY A 92 -1.63 -5.55 -3.89
CA GLY A 92 -3.01 -5.55 -4.37
C GLY A 92 -3.12 -6.34 -5.68
N LEU A 93 -4.06 -7.30 -5.68
CA LEU A 93 -4.36 -8.11 -6.86
C LEU A 93 -5.47 -7.41 -7.65
N VAL A 94 -5.07 -6.39 -8.39
CA VAL A 94 -5.92 -5.71 -9.36
C VAL A 94 -5.77 -6.35 -10.74
N LYS A 95 -6.65 -6.01 -11.69
CA LYS A 95 -6.48 -6.41 -13.09
C LYS A 95 -5.10 -6.01 -13.59
N PRO A 96 -4.54 -6.75 -14.58
CA PRO A 96 -3.19 -6.48 -15.09
C PRO A 96 -3.05 -5.04 -15.60
N ILE A 97 -2.19 -4.28 -14.92
CA ILE A 97 -1.76 -2.93 -15.30
C ILE A 97 -0.23 -2.88 -15.21
N PRO A 98 0.44 -1.93 -15.87
CA PRO A 98 1.88 -1.74 -15.70
C PRO A 98 2.27 -1.54 -14.24
N GLY A 99 3.49 -1.93 -13.85
CA GLY A 99 4.03 -1.60 -12.53
C GLY A 99 4.16 -0.09 -12.36
N GLY A 100 3.86 0.42 -11.18
CA GLY A 100 3.89 1.86 -10.90
C GLY A 100 3.18 2.23 -9.62
N VAL A 101 3.06 3.52 -9.40
CA VAL A 101 2.27 4.11 -8.31
C VAL A 101 1.05 4.78 -8.91
N TYR A 102 -0.11 4.46 -8.37
CA TYR A 102 -1.41 4.90 -8.89
C TYR A 102 -2.25 5.48 -7.76
N GLU A 103 -3.07 6.45 -8.07
CA GLU A 103 -4.11 6.88 -7.16
C GLU A 103 -5.16 5.76 -7.01
N VAL A 104 -5.52 5.44 -5.76
CA VAL A 104 -6.55 4.43 -5.50
C VAL A 104 -7.89 4.90 -6.03
N ASN A 105 -8.53 4.06 -6.83
CA ASN A 105 -9.84 4.34 -7.41
C ASN A 105 -10.84 3.19 -7.18
N GLU A 106 -12.11 3.46 -7.46
CA GLU A 106 -13.19 2.50 -7.23
C GLU A 106 -13.03 1.20 -8.03
N ALA A 107 -12.41 1.25 -9.23
CA ALA A 107 -12.15 0.05 -10.01
C ALA A 107 -11.12 -0.85 -9.32
N MET A 108 -10.03 -0.27 -8.81
CA MET A 108 -9.01 -1.00 -8.05
C MET A 108 -9.58 -1.61 -6.76
N LYS A 109 -10.42 -0.87 -6.04
CA LYS A 109 -11.08 -1.38 -4.84
C LYS A 109 -11.99 -2.57 -5.17
N ARG A 110 -12.81 -2.47 -6.20
CA ARG A 110 -13.65 -3.58 -6.66
C ARG A 110 -12.82 -4.79 -7.09
N ASP A 111 -11.77 -4.60 -7.86
CA ASP A 111 -10.88 -5.69 -8.28
C ASP A 111 -10.24 -6.38 -7.08
N THR A 112 -9.82 -5.62 -6.07
CA THR A 112 -9.23 -6.13 -4.83
C THR A 112 -10.23 -6.95 -4.02
N LEU A 113 -11.47 -6.47 -3.88
CA LEU A 113 -12.53 -7.15 -3.11
C LEU A 113 -13.02 -8.43 -3.82
N HIS A 114 -12.97 -8.48 -5.15
CA HIS A 114 -13.42 -9.63 -5.95
C HIS A 114 -12.24 -10.41 -6.56
N ALA A 115 -11.03 -10.25 -6.01
CA ALA A 115 -9.86 -10.95 -6.51
C ALA A 115 -10.01 -12.46 -6.41
N MET A 116 -9.64 -13.19 -7.48
CA MET A 116 -9.68 -14.66 -7.52
C MET A 116 -8.75 -15.31 -6.47
N ARG A 117 -7.78 -14.57 -5.95
CA ARG A 117 -6.89 -14.98 -4.87
C ARG A 117 -6.92 -13.94 -3.77
N THR A 118 -7.13 -14.38 -2.55
CA THR A 118 -7.06 -13.54 -1.37
C THR A 118 -5.63 -13.57 -0.82
N HIS A 119 -5.01 -12.41 -0.69
CA HIS A 119 -3.70 -12.26 -0.06
C HIS A 119 -3.71 -10.99 0.79
N ALA A 120 -2.95 -10.97 1.88
CA ALA A 120 -2.92 -9.81 2.78
C ALA A 120 -2.51 -8.49 2.08
N CYS A 121 -1.70 -8.55 1.02
CA CYS A 121 -1.34 -7.37 0.24
C CYS A 121 -2.56 -6.67 -0.40
N ASN A 122 -3.70 -7.36 -0.57
CA ASN A 122 -4.93 -6.75 -1.05
C ASN A 122 -5.43 -5.65 -0.11
N LEU A 123 -5.13 -5.76 1.18
CA LEU A 123 -5.54 -4.77 2.18
C LEU A 123 -4.76 -3.46 2.08
N GLY A 124 -3.56 -3.47 1.48
CA GLY A 124 -2.71 -2.29 1.39
C GLY A 124 -3.41 -1.10 0.74
N GLY A 125 -3.99 -1.30 -0.44
CA GLY A 125 -4.71 -0.25 -1.15
C GLY A 125 -5.98 0.20 -0.45
N LEU A 126 -6.71 -0.72 0.20
CA LEU A 126 -7.92 -0.39 0.95
C LEU A 126 -7.60 0.45 2.19
N ILE A 127 -6.55 0.10 2.93
CA ILE A 127 -6.09 0.87 4.09
C ILE A 127 -5.59 2.26 3.64
N ALA A 128 -4.82 2.32 2.53
CA ALA A 128 -4.34 3.58 1.99
C ALA A 128 -5.46 4.49 1.46
N ASP A 129 -6.60 3.93 1.06
CA ASP A 129 -7.79 4.71 0.68
C ASP A 129 -8.54 5.25 1.89
N GLU A 130 -8.68 4.46 2.95
CA GLU A 130 -9.51 4.83 4.11
C GLU A 130 -8.82 5.78 5.08
N LEU A 131 -7.55 5.58 5.38
CA LEU A 131 -6.84 6.40 6.37
C LEU A 131 -6.89 7.91 6.07
N PRO A 132 -6.66 8.38 4.83
CA PRO A 132 -6.80 9.80 4.50
C PRO A 132 -8.23 10.35 4.60
N GLN A 133 -9.25 9.49 4.56
CA GLN A 133 -10.63 9.93 4.78
C GLN A 133 -10.88 10.30 6.24
N LEU A 134 -10.22 9.60 7.16
CA LEU A 134 -10.25 9.91 8.60
C LEU A 134 -9.40 11.15 8.92
N TYR A 135 -8.37 11.41 8.12
CA TYR A 135 -7.40 12.49 8.31
C TYR A 135 -7.19 13.23 6.97
N PRO A 136 -8.07 14.19 6.62
CA PRO A 136 -8.06 14.84 5.31
C PRO A 136 -6.73 15.54 4.98
N GLY A 137 -6.34 15.47 3.72
CA GLY A 137 -5.18 16.17 3.18
C GLY A 137 -4.10 15.29 2.56
N ALA A 138 -4.12 13.96 2.79
CA ALA A 138 -3.17 13.05 2.19
C ALA A 138 -3.68 12.44 0.87
N GLY A 139 -2.77 12.26 -0.11
CA GLY A 139 -3.04 11.46 -1.31
C GLY A 139 -3.17 9.97 -0.98
N ARG A 140 -4.01 9.26 -1.74
CA ARG A 140 -4.32 7.84 -1.56
C ARG A 140 -3.70 7.04 -2.70
N LEU A 141 -2.58 6.37 -2.43
CA LEU A 141 -1.79 5.74 -3.48
C LEU A 141 -1.69 4.22 -3.28
N LEU A 142 -1.64 3.50 -4.38
CA LEU A 142 -1.36 2.07 -4.44
C LEU A 142 -0.13 1.84 -5.30
N GLN A 143 0.89 1.21 -4.71
CA GLN A 143 2.05 0.74 -5.44
C GLN A 143 1.80 -0.66 -5.99
N ILE A 144 1.84 -0.79 -7.31
CA ILE A 144 1.74 -2.06 -8.03
C ILE A 144 3.13 -2.53 -8.43
N GLN A 145 3.51 -3.75 -8.02
CA GLN A 145 4.78 -4.35 -8.41
C GLN A 145 4.62 -5.16 -9.69
N VAL A 146 5.60 -5.07 -10.58
CA VAL A 146 5.58 -5.68 -11.94
C VAL A 146 5.38 -7.20 -11.92
N TRP A 147 5.90 -7.91 -10.97
CA TRP A 147 5.89 -9.37 -10.94
C TRP A 147 4.50 -10.00 -10.75
N TRP A 148 3.54 -9.30 -10.11
CA TRP A 148 2.22 -9.83 -9.86
C TRP A 148 1.28 -9.70 -11.05
N THR A 149 1.52 -8.71 -11.91
CA THR A 149 0.61 -8.35 -12.99
C THR A 149 1.05 -8.84 -14.37
N ASN A 150 2.35 -9.05 -14.60
CA ASN A 150 2.91 -9.28 -15.93
C ASN A 150 3.69 -10.59 -16.09
N TRP A 151 3.71 -11.46 -15.11
CA TRP A 151 4.51 -12.69 -15.21
C TRP A 151 4.16 -13.58 -16.44
N LYS A 152 2.94 -13.49 -16.96
CA LYS A 152 2.50 -14.18 -18.18
C LYS A 152 2.86 -13.44 -19.48
N ARG A 153 3.37 -12.22 -19.41
CA ARG A 153 3.74 -11.40 -20.58
C ARG A 153 5.23 -11.10 -20.72
N LEU A 154 6.05 -11.54 -19.79
CA LEU A 154 7.48 -11.43 -19.96
C LEU A 154 7.90 -12.45 -21.04
N PRO A 155 8.49 -12.00 -22.16
CA PRO A 155 9.16 -12.94 -23.06
C PRO A 155 10.20 -13.69 -22.24
N ALA A 156 10.28 -15.00 -22.43
CA ALA A 156 11.30 -15.81 -21.79
C ALA A 156 12.66 -15.12 -21.97
N LEU A 157 13.29 -14.73 -20.88
CA LEU A 157 14.63 -14.16 -20.94
C LEU A 157 15.53 -15.21 -21.60
N PRO A 158 16.30 -14.88 -22.62
CA PRO A 158 17.23 -15.84 -23.24
C PRO A 158 18.18 -16.29 -22.14
N VAL A 159 18.16 -17.58 -21.87
CA VAL A 159 19.15 -18.23 -21.02
C VAL A 159 20.49 -18.07 -21.78
N ARG A 160 21.39 -17.27 -21.24
CA ARG A 160 22.75 -17.17 -21.78
C ARG A 160 23.47 -18.49 -21.50
N PRO A 161 24.16 -19.03 -22.49
CA PRO A 161 24.96 -20.25 -22.35
C PRO A 161 26.12 -20.06 -21.37
#